data_61fd09e26f47f626d524ca5c2228007d
#
_entry.id   61fd09e26f47f626d524ca5c2228007d
#
_cell.length_a   1.000
_cell.length_b   1.000
_cell.length_c   1.000
_cell.angle_alpha   90.00
_cell.angle_beta   90.00
_cell.angle_gamma   90.00
#
_symmetry.space_group_name_H-M   'P 1'
#
loop_
_entity.id
_entity.type
_entity.pdbx_description
1 polymer ?
#
loop_
_entity_poly.entity_id
_entity_poly.type
_entity_poly.pdbx_seq_one_letter_code
_entity_poly.pdbx_strand_id
1 'polypeptide(L)'
;MALLTSTEVRTHVETGLADAALERIMDAAEQDIDQKFGAVSSQVDDIKGGVKSVWATRPISSITSIVETLGTADTTLASDDYAQRHGMQLDRLTDGTNGRRLWGDRLKITYTPIDTTDRRVAVYIRLIKLDIEYKGLVSERAGDYNSASFDYTREREKILSGLRNEGLFV
;
A
#
# COMPACT_ATOMS: atom_id res chain seq x y z
N MET A 1 1.85 5.60 10.57
CA MET A 1 3.24 5.56 11.11
C MET A 1 4.10 6.25 10.08
N ALA A 2 4.74 7.37 10.43
CA ALA A 2 5.51 8.14 9.46
C ALA A 2 6.66 7.30 8.88
N LEU A 3 6.81 7.28 7.55
CA LEU A 3 7.87 6.55 6.85
C LEU A 3 9.26 7.09 7.21
N LEU A 4 9.37 8.40 7.41
CA LEU A 4 10.58 9.11 7.83
C LEU A 4 10.19 10.25 8.77
N THR A 5 11.13 10.66 9.63
CA THR A 5 11.03 11.90 10.43
C THR A 5 11.39 13.12 9.58
N SER A 6 10.97 14.33 10.01
CA SER A 6 11.35 15.59 9.34
C SER A 6 12.86 15.79 9.25
N THR A 7 13.59 15.36 10.27
CA THR A 7 15.06 15.38 10.29
C THR A 7 15.65 14.46 9.21
N GLU A 8 15.15 13.25 9.06
CA GLU A 8 15.60 12.31 8.03
C GLU A 8 15.26 12.82 6.62
N VAL A 9 14.06 13.38 6.42
CA VAL A 9 13.69 13.99 5.14
C VAL A 9 14.65 15.11 4.75
N ARG A 10 15.08 15.95 5.69
CA ARG A 10 16.07 17.03 5.45
C ARG A 10 17.44 16.52 5.02
N THR A 11 17.80 15.27 5.28
CA THR A 11 19.04 14.68 4.74
C THR A 11 18.95 14.38 3.24
N HIS A 12 17.72 14.24 2.71
CA HIS A 12 17.45 13.90 1.32
C HIS A 12 16.93 15.08 0.50
N VAL A 13 16.33 16.08 1.16
CA VAL A 13 15.66 17.20 0.51
C VAL A 13 16.12 18.50 1.16
N GLU A 14 16.84 19.32 0.39
CA GLU A 14 17.20 20.65 0.82
C GLU A 14 15.96 21.57 0.86
N THR A 15 15.62 22.10 2.02
CA THR A 15 14.42 22.94 2.19
C THR A 15 14.58 23.89 3.37
N GLY A 16 14.16 25.14 3.18
CA GLY A 16 14.03 26.16 4.23
C GLY A 16 12.65 26.19 4.89
N LEU A 17 11.76 25.22 4.63
CA LEU A 17 10.43 25.17 5.22
C LEU A 17 10.51 24.94 6.73
N ALA A 18 9.62 25.62 7.50
CA ALA A 18 9.41 25.30 8.90
C ALA A 18 8.88 23.87 9.08
N ASP A 19 9.20 23.22 10.20
CA ASP A 19 8.86 21.81 10.46
C ASP A 19 7.36 21.52 10.26
N ALA A 20 6.47 22.35 10.80
CA ALA A 20 5.02 22.18 10.62
C ALA A 20 4.54 22.26 9.15
N ALA A 21 5.25 22.98 8.28
CA ALA A 21 4.93 23.03 6.86
C ALA A 21 5.47 21.80 6.13
N LEU A 22 6.66 21.34 6.52
CA LEU A 22 7.25 20.11 5.99
C LEU A 22 6.42 18.88 6.39
N GLU A 23 6.01 18.77 7.65
CA GLU A 23 5.15 17.69 8.15
C GLU A 23 3.83 17.56 7.39
N ARG A 24 3.18 18.69 7.06
CA ARG A 24 1.96 18.65 6.22
C ARG A 24 2.20 18.07 4.82
N ILE A 25 3.35 18.35 4.23
CA ILE A 25 3.74 17.79 2.92
C ILE A 25 4.01 16.29 3.08
N MET A 26 4.70 15.93 4.15
CA MET A 26 5.01 14.54 4.49
C MET A 26 3.73 13.71 4.69
N ASP A 27 2.79 14.21 5.49
CA ASP A 27 1.50 13.56 5.73
C ASP A 27 0.70 13.37 4.45
N ALA A 28 0.66 14.39 3.58
CA ALA A 28 -0.03 14.30 2.29
C ALA A 28 0.60 13.26 1.37
N ALA A 29 1.93 13.18 1.32
CA ALA A 29 2.63 12.18 0.52
C ALA A 29 2.41 10.75 1.05
N GLU A 30 2.41 10.56 2.38
CA GLU A 30 2.12 9.26 3.00
C GLU A 30 0.68 8.82 2.72
N GLN A 31 -0.30 9.73 2.87
CA GLN A 31 -1.71 9.45 2.56
C GLN A 31 -1.92 9.02 1.11
N ASP A 32 -1.26 9.65 0.14
CA ASP A 32 -1.37 9.28 -1.27
C ASP A 32 -0.78 7.88 -1.54
N ILE A 33 0.34 7.57 -0.91
CA ILE A 33 0.94 6.24 -1.01
C ILE A 33 -0.01 5.20 -0.42
N ASP A 34 -0.54 5.45 0.77
CA ASP A 34 -1.43 4.52 1.46
C ASP A 34 -2.79 4.37 0.75
N GLN A 35 -3.33 5.46 0.20
CA GLN A 35 -4.56 5.42 -0.59
C GLN A 35 -4.39 4.57 -1.87
N LYS A 36 -3.24 4.67 -2.53
CA LYS A 36 -2.99 3.99 -3.81
C LYS A 36 -2.52 2.54 -3.65
N PHE A 37 -1.78 2.22 -2.60
CA PHE A 37 -1.10 0.94 -2.40
C PHE A 37 -1.47 0.22 -1.10
N GLY A 38 -2.35 0.83 -0.29
CA GLY A 38 -2.75 0.32 1.02
C GLY A 38 -1.71 0.56 2.11
N ALA A 39 -2.15 0.50 3.37
CA ALA A 39 -1.29 0.69 4.53
C ALA A 39 -0.26 -0.45 4.68
N VAL A 40 0.87 -0.12 5.31
CA VAL A 40 1.97 -1.08 5.56
C VAL A 40 1.61 -2.08 6.66
N SER A 41 0.85 -1.64 7.66
CA SER A 41 0.70 -2.37 8.92
C SER A 41 -0.32 -3.51 8.86
N SER A 42 -1.39 -3.35 8.11
CA SER A 42 -2.47 -4.35 8.02
C SER A 42 -3.33 -4.12 6.80
N GLN A 43 -3.68 -5.20 6.13
CA GLN A 43 -4.58 -5.24 5.00
C GLN A 43 -5.76 -6.15 5.30
N VAL A 44 -6.94 -5.76 4.84
CA VAL A 44 -8.13 -6.59 4.90
C VAL A 44 -8.67 -6.77 3.50
N ASP A 45 -8.69 -8.01 3.03
CA ASP A 45 -9.28 -8.39 1.75
C ASP A 45 -10.60 -9.12 1.99
N ASP A 46 -11.60 -8.73 1.22
CA ASP A 46 -12.92 -9.37 1.20
C ASP A 46 -13.09 -10.06 -0.16
N ILE A 47 -13.03 -11.38 -0.17
CA ILE A 47 -12.90 -12.19 -1.38
C ILE A 47 -14.10 -13.14 -1.50
N LYS A 48 -14.63 -13.26 -2.72
CA LYS A 48 -15.63 -14.28 -3.01
C LYS A 48 -14.97 -15.66 -2.99
N GLY A 49 -15.59 -16.58 -2.25
CA GLY A 49 -15.14 -17.98 -2.16
C GLY A 49 -15.81 -18.91 -3.18
N GLY A 50 -16.08 -20.13 -2.78
CA GLY A 50 -16.65 -21.17 -3.65
C GLY A 50 -15.61 -21.87 -4.54
N VAL A 51 -14.33 -21.54 -4.40
CA VAL A 51 -13.20 -22.11 -5.15
C VAL A 51 -12.19 -22.78 -4.21
N LYS A 52 -11.23 -23.53 -4.73
CA LYS A 52 -10.19 -24.17 -3.92
C LYS A 52 -9.09 -23.19 -3.52
N SER A 53 -8.75 -22.27 -4.42
CA SER A 53 -7.65 -21.32 -4.26
C SER A 53 -8.17 -19.90 -4.44
N VAL A 54 -7.73 -18.99 -3.58
CA VAL A 54 -7.99 -17.53 -3.66
C VAL A 54 -6.68 -16.76 -3.68
N TRP A 55 -6.75 -15.51 -4.13
CA TRP A 55 -5.58 -14.66 -4.25
C TRP A 55 -5.80 -13.38 -3.45
N ALA A 56 -4.87 -13.08 -2.55
CA ALA A 56 -4.84 -11.81 -1.87
C ALA A 56 -4.47 -10.67 -2.85
N THR A 57 -4.87 -9.45 -2.54
CA THR A 57 -4.57 -8.28 -3.38
C THR A 57 -3.11 -7.88 -3.33
N ARG A 58 -2.39 -8.27 -2.27
CA ARG A 58 -0.96 -7.99 -2.07
C ARG A 58 -0.22 -9.24 -1.58
N PRO A 59 1.10 -9.33 -1.83
CA PRO A 59 1.91 -10.39 -1.25
C PRO A 59 1.83 -10.40 0.27
N ILE A 60 1.63 -11.57 0.85
CA ILE A 60 1.38 -11.77 2.28
C ILE A 60 2.70 -12.08 2.99
N SER A 61 3.05 -11.29 3.99
CA SER A 61 4.16 -11.56 4.92
C SER A 61 3.71 -12.48 6.06
N SER A 62 2.57 -12.13 6.69
CA SER A 62 1.96 -12.93 7.74
C SER A 62 0.45 -12.78 7.73
N ILE A 63 -0.26 -13.85 8.04
CA ILE A 63 -1.71 -13.87 8.17
C ILE A 63 -2.08 -13.67 9.63
N THR A 64 -2.92 -12.68 9.91
CA THR A 64 -3.45 -12.42 11.25
C THR A 64 -4.70 -13.27 11.51
N SER A 65 -5.63 -13.29 10.56
CA SER A 65 -6.85 -14.11 10.63
C SER A 65 -7.47 -14.33 9.28
N ILE A 66 -8.15 -15.46 9.11
CA ILE A 66 -9.06 -15.72 7.99
C ILE A 66 -10.41 -16.08 8.59
N VAL A 67 -11.43 -15.32 8.21
CA VAL A 67 -12.83 -15.63 8.55
C VAL A 67 -13.53 -16.09 7.29
N GLU A 68 -14.07 -17.30 7.33
CA GLU A 68 -14.85 -17.93 6.26
C GLU A 68 -16.33 -17.82 6.59
N THR A 69 -17.12 -17.28 5.66
CA THR A 69 -18.59 -17.23 5.78
C THR A 69 -19.21 -18.32 4.91
N LEU A 70 -20.12 -19.12 5.51
CA LEU A 70 -20.93 -20.10 4.82
C LEU A 70 -22.41 -19.85 5.12
N GLY A 71 -23.17 -19.43 4.12
CA GLY A 71 -24.53 -18.92 4.34
C GLY A 71 -24.50 -17.70 5.27
N THR A 72 -24.97 -17.85 6.50
CA THR A 72 -24.98 -16.81 7.54
C THR A 72 -23.99 -17.04 8.68
N ALA A 73 -23.23 -18.13 8.63
CA ALA A 73 -22.31 -18.52 9.69
C ALA A 73 -20.88 -18.11 9.36
N ASP A 74 -20.25 -17.42 10.28
CA ASP A 74 -18.83 -17.05 10.22
C ASP A 74 -18.00 -18.01 11.06
N THR A 75 -16.89 -18.48 10.48
CA THR A 75 -15.91 -19.36 11.14
C THR A 75 -14.53 -18.78 10.99
N THR A 76 -13.84 -18.51 12.11
CA THR A 76 -12.42 -18.18 12.07
C THR A 76 -11.62 -19.46 11.88
N LEU A 77 -10.80 -19.51 10.85
CA LEU A 77 -10.04 -20.68 10.47
C LEU A 77 -8.76 -20.82 11.31
N ALA A 78 -8.38 -22.06 11.58
CA ALA A 78 -7.10 -22.41 12.18
C ALA A 78 -6.00 -22.40 11.09
N SER A 79 -4.74 -22.36 11.50
CA SER A 79 -3.60 -22.33 10.59
C SER A 79 -3.42 -23.60 9.75
N ASP A 80 -4.02 -24.71 10.16
CA ASP A 80 -4.02 -25.99 9.46
C ASP A 80 -5.16 -26.14 8.45
N ASP A 81 -6.06 -25.16 8.37
CA ASP A 81 -7.21 -25.16 7.44
C ASP A 81 -6.84 -24.66 6.03
N TYR A 82 -5.67 -24.05 5.89
CA TYR A 82 -5.23 -23.44 4.63
C TYR A 82 -3.71 -23.51 4.45
N ALA A 83 -3.28 -23.40 3.21
CA ALA A 83 -1.86 -23.28 2.87
C ALA A 83 -1.61 -22.04 2.03
N GLN A 84 -0.61 -21.23 2.44
CA GLN A 84 -0.13 -20.11 1.63
C GLN A 84 0.83 -20.64 0.56
N ARG A 85 0.61 -20.22 -0.70
CA ARG A 85 1.46 -20.57 -1.83
C ARG A 85 1.83 -19.33 -2.64
N HIS A 86 3.04 -19.30 -3.18
CA HIS A 86 3.51 -18.22 -4.06
C HIS A 86 3.29 -16.81 -3.50
N GLY A 87 3.36 -16.67 -2.18
CA GLY A 87 3.26 -15.38 -1.48
C GLY A 87 1.87 -14.73 -1.44
N MET A 88 0.98 -15.01 -2.38
CA MET A 88 -0.35 -14.37 -2.48
C MET A 88 -1.50 -15.37 -2.50
N GLN A 89 -1.25 -16.60 -2.92
CA GLN A 89 -2.28 -17.62 -3.08
C GLN A 89 -2.54 -18.32 -1.76
N LEU A 90 -3.81 -18.55 -1.45
CA LEU A 90 -4.27 -19.32 -0.31
C LEU A 90 -5.12 -20.51 -0.81
N ASP A 91 -4.68 -21.72 -0.48
CA ASP A 91 -5.38 -22.96 -0.80
C ASP A 91 -6.15 -23.46 0.41
N ARG A 92 -7.42 -23.86 0.22
CA ARG A 92 -8.22 -24.53 1.25
C ARG A 92 -7.78 -25.97 1.40
N LEU A 93 -7.55 -26.41 2.64
CA LEU A 93 -7.15 -27.79 2.98
C LEU A 93 -8.34 -28.61 3.45
N THR A 94 -8.27 -29.92 3.16
CA THR A 94 -9.33 -30.88 3.49
C THR A 94 -9.12 -31.58 4.82
N ASP A 95 -7.91 -31.55 5.33
CA ASP A 95 -7.42 -32.29 6.51
C ASP A 95 -7.13 -31.41 7.73
N GLY A 96 -7.48 -30.12 7.67
CA GLY A 96 -7.40 -29.19 8.79
C GLY A 96 -8.53 -29.33 9.82
N THR A 97 -8.47 -28.53 10.87
CA THR A 97 -9.47 -28.48 11.97
C THR A 97 -10.89 -28.25 11.44
N ASN A 98 -11.06 -27.33 10.47
CA ASN A 98 -12.32 -27.08 9.78
C ASN A 98 -12.26 -27.57 8.33
N GLY A 99 -11.61 -28.71 8.08
CA GLY A 99 -11.25 -29.20 6.75
C GLY A 99 -12.39 -29.17 5.74
N ARG A 100 -12.16 -28.56 4.56
CA ARG A 100 -13.10 -28.45 3.46
C ARG A 100 -12.40 -28.45 2.12
N ARG A 101 -13.08 -28.92 1.08
CA ARG A 101 -12.53 -28.97 -0.26
C ARG A 101 -12.47 -27.59 -0.95
N LEU A 102 -13.44 -26.74 -0.65
CA LEU A 102 -13.61 -25.41 -1.23
C LEU A 102 -13.79 -24.38 -0.11
N TRP A 103 -13.38 -23.16 -0.39
CA TRP A 103 -13.69 -22.02 0.46
C TRP A 103 -15.21 -21.81 0.55
N GLY A 104 -15.71 -21.28 1.68
CA GLY A 104 -17.08 -20.85 1.85
C GLY A 104 -17.50 -19.77 0.85
N ASP A 105 -18.68 -19.17 1.06
CA ASP A 105 -19.23 -18.21 0.10
C ASP A 105 -18.42 -16.92 0.02
N ARG A 106 -17.83 -16.53 1.16
CA ARG A 106 -17.06 -15.30 1.33
C ARG A 106 -15.90 -15.50 2.31
N LEU A 107 -14.80 -14.80 2.08
CA LEU A 107 -13.65 -14.80 2.95
C LEU A 107 -13.26 -13.37 3.30
N LYS A 108 -12.95 -13.16 4.58
CA LYS A 108 -12.32 -11.96 5.08
C LYS A 108 -10.91 -12.32 5.56
N ILE A 109 -9.91 -11.90 4.84
CA ILE A 109 -8.51 -12.18 5.12
C ILE A 109 -7.87 -10.93 5.71
N THR A 110 -7.37 -11.01 6.95
CA THR A 110 -6.59 -9.96 7.61
C THR A 110 -5.13 -10.40 7.65
N TYR A 111 -4.26 -9.60 7.05
CA TYR A 111 -2.85 -9.97 6.91
C TYR A 111 -1.93 -8.75 6.90
N THR A 112 -0.65 -8.97 7.17
CA THR A 112 0.40 -7.98 6.95
C THR A 112 1.00 -8.23 5.57
N PRO A 113 0.99 -7.25 4.65
CA PRO A 113 1.62 -7.42 3.34
C PRO A 113 3.15 -7.44 3.44
N ILE A 114 3.80 -8.09 2.46
CA ILE A 114 5.22 -7.86 2.23
C ILE A 114 5.36 -6.44 1.73
N ASP A 115 6.13 -5.63 2.44
CA ASP A 115 6.38 -4.26 2.06
C ASP A 115 7.83 -4.06 1.62
N THR A 116 8.00 -3.37 0.53
CA THR A 116 9.30 -2.86 0.08
C THR A 116 9.51 -1.47 0.68
N THR A 117 9.83 -1.42 1.98
CA THR A 117 10.00 -0.17 2.74
C THR A 117 10.94 0.79 2.01
N ASP A 118 12.08 0.31 1.49
CA ASP A 118 13.05 1.14 0.77
C ASP A 118 12.44 1.78 -0.49
N ARG A 119 11.60 1.04 -1.22
CA ARG A 119 10.93 1.54 -2.42
C ARG A 119 9.88 2.59 -2.08
N ARG A 120 9.12 2.38 -0.98
CA ARG A 120 8.17 3.38 -0.47
C ARG A 120 8.91 4.66 -0.05
N VAL A 121 9.98 4.53 0.69
CA VAL A 121 10.82 5.67 1.10
C VAL A 121 11.34 6.43 -0.11
N ALA A 122 11.82 5.74 -1.15
CA ALA A 122 12.29 6.38 -2.37
C ALA A 122 11.18 7.16 -3.10
N VAL A 123 9.97 6.59 -3.19
CA VAL A 123 8.81 7.28 -3.79
C VAL A 123 8.37 8.45 -2.91
N TYR A 124 8.32 8.25 -1.60
CA TYR A 124 7.96 9.27 -0.62
C TYR A 124 8.87 10.51 -0.71
N ILE A 125 10.19 10.31 -0.75
CA ILE A 125 11.16 11.40 -0.93
C ILE A 125 10.93 12.14 -2.26
N ARG A 126 10.64 11.43 -3.36
CA ARG A 126 10.37 12.05 -4.66
C ARG A 126 9.08 12.88 -4.64
N LEU A 127 8.03 12.41 -3.97
CA LEU A 127 6.78 13.18 -3.81
C LEU A 127 7.02 14.46 -3.02
N ILE A 128 7.75 14.38 -1.90
CA ILE A 128 8.09 15.54 -1.08
C ILE A 128 8.91 16.55 -1.89
N LYS A 129 9.92 16.11 -2.65
CA LYS A 129 10.70 16.99 -3.55
C LYS A 129 9.80 17.70 -4.54
N LEU A 130 8.92 16.94 -5.23
CA LEU A 130 7.98 17.50 -6.18
C LEU A 130 7.08 18.57 -5.55
N ASP A 131 6.55 18.32 -4.35
CA ASP A 131 5.66 19.25 -3.65
C ASP A 131 6.37 20.54 -3.22
N ILE A 132 7.63 20.43 -2.78
CA ILE A 132 8.46 21.60 -2.42
C ILE A 132 8.80 22.42 -3.66
N GLU A 133 9.24 21.79 -4.74
CA GLU A 133 9.55 22.45 -6.01
C GLU A 133 8.33 23.12 -6.60
N TYR A 134 7.17 22.47 -6.59
CA TYR A 134 5.92 23.03 -7.10
C TYR A 134 5.48 24.27 -6.30
N LYS A 135 5.58 24.24 -4.96
CA LYS A 135 5.27 25.42 -4.13
C LYS A 135 6.22 26.58 -4.39
N GLY A 136 7.51 26.29 -4.62
CA GLY A 136 8.48 27.28 -5.05
C GLY A 136 8.06 27.96 -6.36
N LEU A 137 7.74 27.15 -7.38
CA LEU A 137 7.33 27.64 -8.69
C LEU A 137 6.04 28.47 -8.66
N VAL A 138 5.06 28.10 -7.82
CA VAL A 138 3.81 28.88 -7.66
C VAL A 138 4.07 30.23 -6.99
N SER A 139 5.03 30.32 -6.06
CA SER A 139 5.39 31.58 -5.42
C SER A 139 6.18 32.51 -6.34
N GLU A 140 6.96 31.97 -7.28
CA GLU A 140 7.72 32.75 -8.29
C GLU A 140 6.85 33.23 -9.46
N ARG A 141 5.73 32.54 -9.76
CA ARG A 141 4.79 32.96 -10.84
C ARG A 141 3.99 34.21 -10.55
N ALA A 142 4.12 34.82 -9.39
CA ALA A 142 3.60 36.15 -9.12
C ALA A 142 4.34 37.27 -9.92
N GLY A 143 5.37 36.94 -10.65
CA GLY A 143 6.09 37.78 -11.61
C GLY A 143 6.06 37.18 -13.03
N ASP A 144 5.87 38.02 -14.00
CA ASP A 144 5.62 37.93 -15.45
C ASP A 144 6.43 36.89 -16.28
N TYR A 145 6.51 35.61 -15.91
CA TYR A 145 7.19 34.57 -16.69
C TYR A 145 6.27 33.43 -17.10
N ASN A 146 6.06 33.34 -18.40
CA ASN A 146 5.31 32.27 -19.11
C ASN A 146 6.24 31.05 -19.31
N SER A 147 6.52 30.29 -18.26
CA SER A 147 7.21 29.00 -18.41
C SER A 147 6.20 27.90 -18.73
N ALA A 148 6.59 26.93 -19.57
CA ALA A 148 5.81 25.77 -19.96
C ALA A 148 5.10 25.18 -18.73
N SER A 149 3.80 24.96 -18.84
CA SER A 149 2.99 24.46 -17.73
C SER A 149 3.54 23.12 -17.25
N PHE A 150 4.23 23.14 -16.11
CA PHE A 150 4.66 21.93 -15.42
C PHE A 150 3.39 21.18 -15.00
N ASP A 151 3.19 20.00 -15.56
CA ASP A 151 2.03 19.17 -15.24
C ASP A 151 2.31 18.42 -13.95
N TYR A 152 2.08 19.10 -12.82
CA TYR A 152 2.24 18.55 -11.48
C TYR A 152 1.49 17.23 -11.28
N THR A 153 0.26 17.14 -11.76
CA THR A 153 -0.58 15.96 -11.62
C THR A 153 0.04 14.76 -12.33
N ARG A 154 0.52 14.97 -13.55
CA ARG A 154 1.15 13.92 -14.35
C ARG A 154 2.47 13.45 -13.73
N GLU A 155 3.31 14.35 -13.23
CA GLU A 155 4.57 13.96 -12.58
C GLU A 155 4.31 13.23 -11.26
N ARG A 156 3.30 13.67 -10.47
CA ARG A 156 2.87 12.97 -9.26
C ARG A 156 2.41 11.54 -9.54
N GLU A 157 1.56 11.35 -10.55
CA GLU A 157 1.11 10.04 -11.01
C GLU A 157 2.26 9.14 -11.47
N LYS A 158 3.22 9.70 -12.19
CA LYS A 158 4.41 8.98 -12.66
C LYS A 158 5.28 8.51 -11.48
N ILE A 159 5.49 9.35 -10.47
CA ILE A 159 6.23 8.98 -9.25
C ILE A 159 5.49 7.85 -8.53
N LEU A 160 4.18 7.98 -8.30
CA LEU A 160 3.36 6.95 -7.66
C LEU A 160 3.35 5.64 -8.45
N SER A 161 3.38 5.69 -9.79
CA SER A 161 3.43 4.48 -10.62
C SER A 161 4.70 3.64 -10.38
N GLY A 162 5.76 4.24 -9.87
CA GLY A 162 6.99 3.55 -9.46
C GLY A 162 6.80 2.51 -8.36
N LEU A 163 5.68 2.54 -7.62
CA LEU A 163 5.31 1.52 -6.63
C LEU A 163 4.50 0.34 -7.21
N ARG A 164 4.17 0.34 -8.50
CA ARG A 164 3.47 -0.80 -9.11
C ARG A 164 4.24 -2.08 -8.83
N ASN A 165 3.54 -3.04 -8.23
CA ASN A 165 4.08 -4.35 -7.94
C ASN A 165 4.44 -5.03 -9.27
N GLU A 166 5.72 -5.19 -9.56
CA GLU A 166 6.22 -6.09 -10.62
C GLU A 166 6.00 -7.57 -10.26
N GLY A 167 5.31 -7.84 -9.14
CA GLY A 167 5.05 -9.19 -8.62
C GLY A 167 3.83 -9.90 -9.20
N LEU A 168 3.14 -9.37 -10.22
CA LEU A 168 1.92 -9.96 -10.76
C LEU A 168 2.13 -10.87 -11.98
N PHE A 169 3.37 -11.06 -12.42
CA PHE A 169 3.68 -11.98 -13.54
C PHE A 169 5.03 -12.68 -13.28
N VAL A 170 4.99 -13.75 -12.51
CA VAL A 170 5.89 -14.90 -12.62
C VAL A 170 5.09 -16.18 -12.39
#